data_799283862652e8cbdbd90e6fa65b1fc9
#
_entry.id   799283862652e8cbdbd90e6fa65b1fc9
#
_cell.length_a   1.000
_cell.length_b   1.000
_cell.length_c   1.000
_cell.angle_alpha   90.00
_cell.angle_beta   90.00
_cell.angle_gamma   90.00
#
_symmetry.space_group_name_H-M   'P 1'
#
loop_
_entity.id
_entity.type
_entity.pdbx_description
1 polymer ?
#
loop_
_entity_poly.entity_id
_entity_poly.type
_entity_poly.pdbx_seq_one_letter_code
_entity_poly.pdbx_strand_id
1 'polypeptide(L)'
;MPTQPGGMYRGGGGIAHLLRSRFGLLLIAAIGLLLYWQMNQKPVPFSGRTQLNTIPVEREVELGQQSYLQILNQEQSQGNTVLCAGGNCSGEAAQLTATVREIGARLQAAAVELERELLDEGYAFTPVAETFDWTYYLVQSATPNAFCLPGGYVAVYTGILDITGDYNGRVDLDDLADPDKLAVVMGHEIGHALAHHGAERMSQQQVMQVGQVAVGMSMGDMDPSQQRAIMQAFGIAAQGGMLKFSREHETEADKIGLDLLVRACYDPREAPELW
;
A
#
# COMPACT_ATOMS: atom_id res chain seq x y z
N MET A 1 -63.93 -37.35 37.29
CA MET A 1 -62.92 -37.09 36.25
C MET A 1 -62.40 -35.68 36.43
N PRO A 2 -61.15 -35.48 36.87
CA PRO A 2 -60.56 -34.16 36.97
C PRO A 2 -59.81 -33.81 35.66
N THR A 3 -60.13 -32.64 35.15
CA THR A 3 -59.52 -32.01 33.97
C THR A 3 -58.11 -31.53 34.28
N GLN A 4 -57.15 -31.95 33.45
CA GLN A 4 -55.77 -31.48 33.52
C GLN A 4 -55.65 -30.01 33.02
N PRO A 5 -54.86 -29.16 33.68
CA PRO A 5 -54.57 -27.82 33.15
C PRO A 5 -53.51 -27.89 32.07
N GLY A 6 -53.81 -27.31 30.92
CA GLY A 6 -52.90 -27.21 29.78
C GLY A 6 -51.64 -26.41 30.13
N GLY A 7 -50.48 -27.02 29.90
CA GLY A 7 -49.18 -26.41 30.07
C GLY A 7 -48.99 -25.30 29.02
N MET A 8 -48.84 -24.06 29.46
CA MET A 8 -48.36 -22.93 28.65
C MET A 8 -46.92 -23.21 28.22
N TYR A 9 -46.70 -23.50 26.97
CA TYR A 9 -45.35 -23.44 26.38
C TYR A 9 -44.83 -22.00 26.43
N ARG A 10 -44.00 -21.69 27.40
CA ARG A 10 -43.18 -20.47 27.41
C ARG A 10 -42.14 -20.56 26.30
N GLY A 11 -42.43 -20.02 25.13
CA GLY A 11 -41.47 -19.75 24.08
C GLY A 11 -40.50 -18.60 24.49
N GLY A 12 -39.62 -18.90 25.43
CA GLY A 12 -38.60 -17.95 25.92
C GLY A 12 -37.22 -18.32 25.44
N GLY A 13 -37.01 -18.42 24.11
CA GLY A 13 -35.72 -18.83 23.57
C GLY A 13 -35.19 -18.02 22.39
N GLY A 14 -35.88 -16.96 21.95
CA GLY A 14 -35.62 -16.38 20.63
C GLY A 14 -34.22 -15.79 20.45
N ILE A 15 -33.86 -14.75 21.18
CA ILE A 15 -32.63 -13.95 20.92
C ILE A 15 -31.40 -14.63 21.56
N ALA A 16 -31.49 -15.10 22.80
CA ALA A 16 -30.37 -15.73 23.50
C ALA A 16 -29.91 -17.05 22.84
N HIS A 17 -30.85 -17.80 22.26
CA HIS A 17 -30.55 -19.03 21.49
C HIS A 17 -29.94 -18.69 20.12
N LEU A 18 -30.45 -17.64 19.45
CA LEU A 18 -29.90 -17.14 18.18
C LEU A 18 -28.44 -16.68 18.38
N LEU A 19 -28.15 -15.90 19.42
CA LEU A 19 -26.82 -15.40 19.75
C LEU A 19 -25.82 -16.50 20.14
N ARG A 20 -26.30 -17.63 20.63
CA ARG A 20 -25.47 -18.82 20.93
C ARG A 20 -25.38 -19.81 19.76
N SER A 21 -26.16 -19.60 18.71
CA SER A 21 -26.05 -20.39 17.49
C SER A 21 -24.80 -19.98 16.68
N ARG A 22 -24.28 -20.88 15.85
CA ARG A 22 -23.16 -20.61 14.96
C ARG A 22 -23.44 -19.41 14.03
N PHE A 23 -24.68 -19.29 13.54
CA PHE A 23 -25.12 -18.15 12.75
C PHE A 23 -25.13 -16.85 13.54
N GLY A 24 -25.51 -16.90 14.82
CA GLY A 24 -25.46 -15.74 15.70
C GLY A 24 -24.05 -15.26 15.96
N LEU A 25 -23.10 -16.17 16.17
CA LEU A 25 -21.68 -15.84 16.31
C LEU A 25 -21.10 -15.22 15.05
N LEU A 26 -21.44 -15.77 13.85
CA LEU A 26 -21.05 -15.17 12.57
C LEU A 26 -21.63 -13.77 12.39
N LEU A 27 -22.89 -13.56 12.75
CA LEU A 27 -23.53 -12.27 12.66
C LEU A 27 -22.85 -11.25 13.59
N ILE A 28 -22.54 -11.64 14.81
CA ILE A 28 -21.80 -10.79 15.77
C ILE A 28 -20.41 -10.47 15.22
N ALA A 29 -19.69 -11.45 14.68
CA ALA A 29 -18.39 -11.24 14.07
C ALA A 29 -18.47 -10.30 12.87
N ALA A 30 -19.46 -10.47 12.00
CA ALA A 30 -19.68 -9.61 10.83
C ALA A 30 -20.00 -8.16 11.25
N ILE A 31 -20.88 -7.98 12.24
CA ILE A 31 -21.19 -6.65 12.79
C ILE A 31 -19.94 -6.03 13.43
N GLY A 32 -19.19 -6.80 14.22
CA GLY A 32 -17.93 -6.34 14.83
C GLY A 32 -16.91 -5.88 13.79
N LEU A 33 -16.72 -6.67 12.71
CA LEU A 33 -15.83 -6.32 11.61
C LEU A 33 -16.32 -5.08 10.84
N LEU A 34 -17.64 -4.94 10.63
CA LEU A 34 -18.20 -3.76 9.98
C LEU A 34 -17.99 -2.48 10.82
N LEU A 35 -18.24 -2.56 12.13
CA LEU A 35 -18.00 -1.45 13.04
C LEU A 35 -16.51 -1.12 13.10
N TYR A 36 -15.63 -2.13 13.19
CA TYR A 36 -14.20 -1.96 13.16
C TYR A 36 -13.75 -1.27 11.87
N TRP A 37 -14.27 -1.71 10.71
CA TRP A 37 -14.02 -1.08 9.42
C TRP A 37 -14.42 0.39 9.43
N GLN A 38 -15.64 0.71 9.86
CA GLN A 38 -16.14 2.09 9.89
C GLN A 38 -15.36 3.00 10.84
N MET A 39 -14.97 2.49 12.00
CA MET A 39 -14.21 3.26 13.00
C MET A 39 -12.76 3.57 12.58
N ASN A 40 -12.21 2.83 11.63
CA ASN A 40 -10.83 2.97 11.15
C ASN A 40 -10.76 3.54 9.72
N GLN A 41 -11.86 4.13 9.23
CA GLN A 41 -11.84 4.89 7.99
C GLN A 41 -11.11 6.21 8.18
N LYS A 42 -10.13 6.49 7.32
CA LYS A 42 -9.40 7.77 7.30
C LYS A 42 -9.52 8.40 5.92
N PRO A 43 -9.68 9.72 5.82
CA PRO A 43 -9.67 10.40 4.53
C PRO A 43 -8.26 10.39 3.94
N VAL A 44 -8.17 10.23 2.62
CA VAL A 44 -6.96 10.50 1.84
C VAL A 44 -7.07 11.91 1.31
N PRO A 45 -6.26 12.86 1.78
CA PRO A 45 -6.45 14.28 1.49
C PRO A 45 -6.27 14.61 0.00
N PHE A 46 -5.43 13.84 -0.69
CA PHE A 46 -5.09 14.05 -2.10
C PHE A 46 -6.23 13.71 -3.07
N SER A 47 -7.14 12.81 -2.70
CA SER A 47 -8.19 12.32 -3.60
C SER A 47 -9.60 12.45 -3.03
N GLY A 48 -9.74 12.74 -1.73
CA GLY A 48 -11.01 12.73 -1.02
C GLY A 48 -11.58 11.32 -0.78
N ARG A 49 -10.86 10.26 -1.18
CA ARG A 49 -11.21 8.87 -0.89
C ARG A 49 -11.09 8.58 0.60
N THR A 50 -11.85 7.65 1.10
CA THR A 50 -11.64 7.07 2.43
C THR A 50 -10.94 5.73 2.34
N GLN A 51 -9.99 5.48 3.22
CA GLN A 51 -9.21 4.26 3.28
C GLN A 51 -9.30 3.60 4.67
N LEU A 52 -9.21 2.28 4.70
CA LEU A 52 -9.04 1.54 5.94
C LEU A 52 -7.56 1.61 6.35
N ASN A 53 -7.24 2.40 7.36
CA ASN A 53 -5.89 2.46 7.89
C ASN A 53 -5.90 2.31 9.42
N THR A 54 -5.50 1.13 9.89
CA THR A 54 -5.43 0.74 11.30
C THR A 54 -4.01 0.83 11.87
N ILE A 55 -3.04 1.16 11.01
CA ILE A 55 -1.62 1.21 11.36
C ILE A 55 -1.25 2.66 11.68
N PRO A 56 -0.72 2.97 12.86
CA PRO A 56 -0.17 4.29 13.16
C PRO A 56 1.01 4.62 12.25
N VAL A 57 1.20 5.91 11.93
CA VAL A 57 2.26 6.38 11.02
C VAL A 57 3.65 5.94 11.52
N GLU A 58 3.90 6.03 12.81
CA GLU A 58 5.17 5.63 13.41
C GLU A 58 5.47 4.14 13.16
N ARG A 59 4.44 3.30 13.27
CA ARG A 59 4.57 1.87 13.01
C ARG A 59 4.73 1.57 11.53
N GLU A 60 4.08 2.33 10.67
CA GLU A 60 4.22 2.24 9.22
C GLU A 60 5.66 2.55 8.80
N VAL A 61 6.26 3.63 9.33
CA VAL A 61 7.66 4.00 9.10
C VAL A 61 8.63 2.91 9.59
N GLU A 62 8.41 2.35 10.79
CA GLU A 62 9.21 1.22 11.27
C GLU A 62 9.16 0.00 10.36
N LEU A 63 7.96 -0.35 9.88
CA LEU A 63 7.77 -1.45 8.93
C LEU A 63 8.43 -1.15 7.58
N GLY A 64 8.37 0.09 7.12
CA GLY A 64 9.06 0.55 5.92
C GLY A 64 10.56 0.37 6.04
N GLN A 65 11.17 0.80 7.15
CA GLN A 65 12.60 0.63 7.42
C GLN A 65 13.01 -0.84 7.48
N GLN A 66 12.24 -1.68 8.18
CA GLN A 66 12.51 -3.11 8.27
C GLN A 66 12.45 -3.78 6.89
N SER A 67 11.41 -3.47 6.11
CA SER A 67 11.24 -3.99 4.75
C SER A 67 12.37 -3.53 3.84
N TYR A 68 12.77 -2.28 3.94
CA TYR A 68 13.88 -1.73 3.18
C TYR A 68 15.21 -2.50 3.45
N LEU A 69 15.58 -2.68 4.71
CA LEU A 69 16.77 -3.43 5.07
C LEU A 69 16.71 -4.89 4.61
N GLN A 70 15.53 -5.51 4.68
CA GLN A 70 15.33 -6.87 4.19
C GLN A 70 15.52 -6.95 2.67
N ILE A 71 14.97 -6.01 1.91
CA ILE A 71 15.12 -5.93 0.45
C ILE A 71 16.59 -5.76 0.09
N LEU A 72 17.31 -4.82 0.70
CA LEU A 72 18.73 -4.62 0.42
C LEU A 72 19.57 -5.88 0.68
N ASN A 73 19.33 -6.59 1.78
CA ASN A 73 20.01 -7.85 2.08
C ASN A 73 19.68 -8.93 1.04
N GLN A 74 18.44 -8.99 0.59
CA GLN A 74 18.01 -9.92 -0.45
C GLN A 74 18.68 -9.61 -1.80
N GLU A 75 18.71 -8.34 -2.22
CA GLU A 75 19.38 -7.90 -3.44
C GLU A 75 20.89 -8.26 -3.42
N GLN A 76 21.56 -7.99 -2.31
CA GLN A 76 22.96 -8.38 -2.15
C GLN A 76 23.17 -9.90 -2.22
N SER A 77 22.24 -10.68 -1.66
CA SER A 77 22.32 -12.15 -1.73
C SER A 77 22.12 -12.70 -3.16
N GLN A 78 21.43 -11.96 -4.00
CA GLN A 78 21.23 -12.26 -5.43
C GLN A 78 22.38 -11.76 -6.31
N GLY A 79 23.39 -11.09 -5.73
CA GLY A 79 24.51 -10.53 -6.45
C GLY A 79 24.29 -9.12 -7.00
N ASN A 80 23.17 -8.50 -6.69
CA ASN A 80 22.90 -7.12 -7.04
C ASN A 80 23.63 -6.16 -6.10
N THR A 81 24.03 -4.99 -6.61
CA THR A 81 24.83 -4.00 -5.87
C THR A 81 24.05 -2.71 -5.71
N VAL A 82 24.05 -2.17 -4.49
CA VAL A 82 23.58 -0.79 -4.25
C VAL A 82 24.70 0.16 -4.63
N LEU A 83 24.49 0.92 -5.70
CA LEU A 83 25.50 1.85 -6.20
C LEU A 83 25.73 2.98 -5.20
N CYS A 84 26.96 3.37 -5.01
CA CYS A 84 27.37 4.48 -4.14
C CYS A 84 26.97 4.33 -2.65
N ALA A 85 26.65 3.15 -2.16
CA ALA A 85 26.25 2.93 -0.76
C ALA A 85 27.34 3.28 0.27
N GLY A 86 28.62 3.15 -0.11
CA GLY A 86 29.77 3.43 0.76
C GLY A 86 30.34 4.86 0.68
N GLY A 87 29.68 5.77 -0.04
CA GLY A 87 30.14 7.16 -0.20
C GLY A 87 31.30 7.34 -1.20
N ASN A 88 32.04 6.30 -1.54
CA ASN A 88 33.12 6.34 -2.53
C ASN A 88 32.57 5.89 -3.89
N CYS A 89 32.13 6.84 -4.69
CA CYS A 89 31.55 6.60 -5.99
C CYS A 89 32.17 7.54 -7.00
N SER A 90 32.46 7.06 -8.20
CA SER A 90 33.05 7.85 -9.29
C SER A 90 32.50 7.39 -10.64
N GLY A 91 32.67 8.22 -11.68
CA GLY A 91 32.21 7.92 -13.02
C GLY A 91 30.68 7.93 -13.16
N GLU A 92 30.15 7.15 -14.07
CA GLU A 92 28.73 7.09 -14.44
C GLU A 92 27.81 6.73 -13.27
N ALA A 93 28.20 5.75 -12.44
CA ALA A 93 27.43 5.37 -11.26
C ALA A 93 27.22 6.52 -10.27
N ALA A 94 28.23 7.38 -10.11
CA ALA A 94 28.12 8.57 -9.25
C ALA A 94 27.16 9.60 -9.83
N GLN A 95 27.24 9.85 -11.13
CA GLN A 95 26.38 10.81 -11.80
C GLN A 95 24.93 10.34 -11.79
N LEU A 96 24.69 9.07 -12.13
CA LEU A 96 23.36 8.47 -12.11
C LEU A 96 22.71 8.51 -10.71
N THR A 97 23.51 8.16 -9.68
CA THR A 97 23.05 8.27 -8.30
C THR A 97 22.75 9.72 -7.91
N ALA A 98 23.55 10.68 -8.39
CA ALA A 98 23.31 12.10 -8.16
C ALA A 98 22.01 12.57 -8.82
N THR A 99 21.74 12.15 -10.05
CA THR A 99 20.48 12.47 -10.77
C THR A 99 19.27 11.90 -10.02
N VAL A 100 19.30 10.63 -9.61
CA VAL A 100 18.22 10.02 -8.81
C VAL A 100 17.96 10.79 -7.52
N ARG A 101 19.03 11.22 -6.83
CA ARG A 101 18.93 12.02 -5.61
C ARG A 101 18.39 13.43 -5.87
N GLU A 102 18.78 14.06 -6.98
CA GLU A 102 18.27 15.38 -7.38
C GLU A 102 16.77 15.32 -7.68
N ILE A 103 16.35 14.36 -8.51
CA ILE A 103 14.93 14.13 -8.81
C ILE A 103 14.15 13.90 -7.51
N GLY A 104 14.64 12.98 -6.67
CA GLY A 104 14.03 12.67 -5.40
C GLY A 104 13.89 13.87 -4.47
N ALA A 105 14.93 14.70 -4.34
CA ALA A 105 14.91 15.92 -3.51
C ALA A 105 13.89 16.96 -4.01
N ARG A 106 13.74 17.10 -5.32
CA ARG A 106 12.73 18.00 -5.92
C ARG A 106 11.32 17.48 -5.68
N LEU A 107 11.08 16.19 -5.87
CA LEU A 107 9.78 15.55 -5.60
C LEU A 107 9.43 15.58 -4.09
N GLN A 108 10.41 15.40 -3.21
CA GLN A 108 10.25 15.57 -1.76
C GLN A 108 9.79 16.99 -1.42
N ALA A 109 10.45 18.00 -1.98
CA ALA A 109 10.07 19.41 -1.74
C ALA A 109 8.64 19.68 -2.23
N ALA A 110 8.27 19.15 -3.39
CA ALA A 110 6.92 19.20 -3.93
C ALA A 110 5.88 18.51 -3.02
N ALA A 111 6.23 17.35 -2.44
CA ALA A 111 5.36 16.63 -1.51
C ALA A 111 5.10 17.43 -0.22
N VAL A 112 6.14 18.05 0.34
CA VAL A 112 6.01 18.92 1.53
C VAL A 112 5.12 20.13 1.22
N GLU A 113 5.30 20.75 0.05
CA GLU A 113 4.47 21.88 -0.39
C GLU A 113 3.01 21.47 -0.55
N LEU A 114 2.74 20.35 -1.23
CA LEU A 114 1.40 19.80 -1.45
C LEU A 114 0.69 19.49 -0.12
N GLU A 115 1.34 18.81 0.82
CA GLU A 115 0.76 18.53 2.13
C GLU A 115 0.44 19.82 2.92
N ARG A 116 1.31 20.81 2.83
CA ARG A 116 1.10 22.11 3.50
C ARG A 116 -0.11 22.87 2.92
N GLU A 117 -0.26 22.90 1.59
CA GLU A 117 -1.41 23.52 0.95
C GLU A 117 -2.72 22.83 1.36
N LEU A 118 -2.75 21.49 1.38
CA LEU A 118 -3.93 20.75 1.80
C LEU A 118 -4.31 21.04 3.25
N LEU A 119 -3.34 21.20 4.15
CA LEU A 119 -3.59 21.61 5.53
C LEU A 119 -4.15 23.04 5.60
N ASP A 120 -3.62 23.96 4.80
CA ASP A 120 -4.09 25.35 4.72
C ASP A 120 -5.51 25.44 4.14
N GLU A 121 -5.88 24.52 3.25
CA GLU A 121 -7.25 24.36 2.73
C GLU A 121 -8.22 23.72 3.74
N GLY A 122 -7.72 23.23 4.86
CA GLY A 122 -8.51 22.71 5.98
C GLY A 122 -8.74 21.19 5.95
N TYR A 123 -7.99 20.45 5.13
CA TYR A 123 -8.01 18.99 5.19
C TYR A 123 -7.38 18.49 6.50
N ALA A 124 -8.05 17.55 7.17
CA ALA A 124 -7.58 16.99 8.45
C ALA A 124 -6.87 15.65 8.20
N PHE A 125 -5.54 15.65 8.22
CA PHE A 125 -4.71 14.46 8.10
C PHE A 125 -3.37 14.65 8.84
N THR A 126 -2.57 13.60 8.94
CA THR A 126 -1.21 13.69 9.49
C THR A 126 -0.23 13.82 8.33
N PRO A 127 0.44 14.96 8.14
CA PRO A 127 1.44 15.12 7.09
C PRO A 127 2.65 14.24 7.39
N VAL A 128 3.23 13.64 6.36
CA VAL A 128 4.35 12.70 6.49
C VAL A 128 5.57 13.14 5.69
N ALA A 129 5.39 13.91 4.63
CA ALA A 129 6.47 14.29 3.72
C ALA A 129 7.64 15.01 4.41
N GLU A 130 7.36 15.88 5.39
CA GLU A 130 8.39 16.59 6.16
C GLU A 130 9.05 15.69 7.23
N THR A 131 8.34 14.65 7.71
CA THR A 131 8.82 13.78 8.80
C THR A 131 9.57 12.55 8.32
N PHE A 132 9.47 12.21 7.04
CA PHE A 132 10.18 11.09 6.46
C PHE A 132 11.69 11.34 6.40
N ASP A 133 12.49 10.29 6.66
CA ASP A 133 13.95 10.29 6.51
C ASP A 133 14.31 9.86 5.08
N TRP A 134 14.10 10.79 4.13
CA TRP A 134 14.21 10.52 2.71
C TRP A 134 15.60 10.03 2.33
N THR A 135 15.64 8.82 1.77
CA THR A 135 16.85 8.21 1.25
C THR A 135 16.62 7.64 -0.14
N TYR A 136 17.57 7.89 -1.04
CA TYR A 136 17.45 7.51 -2.45
C TYR A 136 18.60 6.59 -2.82
N TYR A 137 18.25 5.38 -3.26
CA TYR A 137 19.21 4.33 -3.61
C TYR A 137 19.04 3.89 -5.05
N LEU A 138 20.15 3.68 -5.70
CA LEU A 138 20.20 3.08 -7.03
C LEU A 138 20.73 1.65 -6.88
N VAL A 139 19.92 0.67 -7.30
CA VAL A 139 20.25 -0.75 -7.25
C VAL A 139 20.63 -1.21 -8.65
N GLN A 140 21.82 -1.74 -8.81
CA GLN A 140 22.26 -2.32 -10.07
C GLN A 140 21.59 -3.68 -10.26
N SER A 141 20.59 -3.73 -11.12
CA SER A 141 19.82 -4.93 -11.47
C SER A 141 19.17 -4.74 -12.83
N ALA A 142 19.13 -5.80 -13.63
CA ALA A 142 18.44 -5.79 -14.94
C ALA A 142 16.91 -5.82 -14.79
N THR A 143 16.37 -6.08 -13.61
CA THR A 143 14.93 -6.07 -13.39
C THR A 143 14.41 -4.63 -13.38
N PRO A 144 13.45 -4.25 -14.25
CA PRO A 144 12.84 -2.93 -14.18
C PRO A 144 11.98 -2.84 -12.92
N ASN A 145 12.39 -2.01 -11.98
CA ASN A 145 11.66 -1.83 -10.72
C ASN A 145 12.01 -0.49 -10.08
N ALA A 146 11.04 0.06 -9.36
CA ALA A 146 11.24 1.15 -8.41
C ALA A 146 10.23 0.99 -7.27
N PHE A 147 10.50 1.56 -6.12
CA PHE A 147 9.54 1.62 -5.02
C PHE A 147 9.86 2.77 -4.06
N CYS A 148 8.85 3.24 -3.36
CA CYS A 148 8.98 4.10 -2.18
C CYS A 148 8.27 3.44 -1.00
N LEU A 149 9.03 3.10 0.04
CA LEU A 149 8.47 2.55 1.27
C LEU A 149 8.17 3.69 2.27
N PRO A 150 7.22 3.48 3.19
CA PRO A 150 6.95 4.43 4.27
C PRO A 150 8.22 4.80 5.03
N GLY A 151 8.34 6.07 5.37
CA GLY A 151 9.57 6.64 5.94
C GLY A 151 10.50 7.28 4.91
N GLY A 152 10.13 7.25 3.60
CA GLY A 152 10.89 7.91 2.54
C GLY A 152 12.04 7.07 1.98
N TYR A 153 11.97 5.75 2.10
CA TYR A 153 12.99 4.83 1.56
C TYR A 153 12.70 4.54 0.09
N VAL A 154 13.34 5.28 -0.81
CA VAL A 154 13.18 5.16 -2.27
C VAL A 154 14.32 4.32 -2.85
N ALA A 155 13.97 3.33 -3.64
CA ALA A 155 14.93 2.57 -4.44
C ALA A 155 14.52 2.59 -5.92
N VAL A 156 15.50 2.83 -6.78
CA VAL A 156 15.40 2.78 -8.22
C VAL A 156 16.35 1.70 -8.72
N TYR A 157 15.87 0.81 -9.56
CA TYR A 157 16.69 -0.24 -10.16
C TYR A 157 17.17 0.20 -11.53
N THR A 158 18.42 -0.12 -11.89
CA THR A 158 18.96 0.30 -13.20
C THR A 158 18.14 -0.23 -14.38
N GLY A 159 17.48 -1.38 -14.24
CA GLY A 159 16.59 -1.91 -15.28
C GLY A 159 15.37 -1.02 -15.61
N ILE A 160 15.00 -0.06 -14.73
CA ILE A 160 13.91 0.88 -15.04
C ILE A 160 14.36 1.89 -16.11
N LEU A 161 15.65 2.11 -16.25
CA LEU A 161 16.22 3.02 -17.24
C LEU A 161 15.97 2.53 -18.68
N ASP A 162 15.76 1.22 -18.89
CA ASP A 162 15.34 0.65 -20.17
C ASP A 162 13.97 1.18 -20.60
N ILE A 163 13.11 1.48 -19.64
CA ILE A 163 11.73 1.94 -19.90
C ILE A 163 11.71 3.46 -20.04
N THR A 164 12.58 4.14 -19.31
CA THR A 164 12.64 5.60 -19.26
C THR A 164 13.61 6.20 -20.27
N GLY A 165 14.37 5.40 -21.03
CA GLY A 165 15.34 5.83 -22.05
C GLY A 165 15.73 4.72 -23.02
N ASP A 166 16.67 5.02 -23.91
CA ASP A 166 17.21 4.08 -24.89
C ASP A 166 18.35 3.22 -24.29
N TYR A 167 18.07 2.50 -23.21
CA TYR A 167 19.06 1.66 -22.54
C TYR A 167 19.51 0.49 -23.44
N ASN A 168 20.79 0.41 -23.69
CA ASN A 168 21.39 -0.59 -24.57
C ASN A 168 22.13 -1.73 -23.83
N GLY A 169 21.82 -1.94 -22.55
CA GLY A 169 22.46 -2.93 -21.68
C GLY A 169 23.76 -2.45 -21.03
N ARG A 170 24.12 -1.18 -21.23
CA ARG A 170 25.20 -0.49 -20.54
C ARG A 170 24.62 0.67 -19.76
N VAL A 171 25.14 0.92 -18.59
CA VAL A 171 24.85 2.15 -17.84
C VAL A 171 25.68 3.26 -18.50
N ASP A 172 25.13 3.87 -19.54
CA ASP A 172 25.72 5.03 -20.18
C ASP A 172 24.92 6.28 -19.80
N LEU A 173 25.60 7.36 -19.44
CA LEU A 173 24.94 8.59 -19.02
C LEU A 173 24.20 9.31 -20.14
N ASP A 174 24.65 9.06 -21.40
CA ASP A 174 23.93 9.58 -22.57
C ASP A 174 22.58 8.85 -22.77
N ASP A 175 22.44 7.64 -22.20
CA ASP A 175 21.20 6.87 -22.07
C ASP A 175 20.46 7.18 -20.75
N LEU A 176 20.95 8.10 -19.93
CA LEU A 176 20.25 8.62 -18.77
C LEU A 176 18.99 9.28 -19.30
N ALA A 177 18.03 8.42 -19.39
CA ALA A 177 16.66 8.66 -19.62
C ALA A 177 16.31 10.11 -19.39
N ASP A 178 15.44 10.61 -20.16
CA ASP A 178 14.76 11.86 -19.92
C ASP A 178 14.49 11.96 -18.40
N PRO A 179 15.09 12.89 -17.64
CA PRO A 179 14.88 13.03 -16.23
C PRO A 179 13.40 13.14 -15.88
N ASP A 180 12.59 13.65 -16.82
CA ASP A 180 11.15 13.78 -16.67
C ASP A 180 10.47 12.40 -16.60
N LYS A 181 10.87 11.43 -17.43
CA LYS A 181 10.34 10.06 -17.37
C LYS A 181 10.70 9.35 -16.07
N LEU A 182 11.94 9.50 -15.62
CA LEU A 182 12.33 8.94 -14.32
C LEU A 182 11.60 9.61 -13.16
N ALA A 183 11.36 10.92 -13.25
CA ALA A 183 10.57 11.66 -12.28
C ALA A 183 9.12 11.17 -12.25
N VAL A 184 8.52 10.78 -13.39
CA VAL A 184 7.18 10.17 -13.45
C VAL A 184 7.14 8.90 -12.59
N VAL A 185 8.08 7.97 -12.80
CA VAL A 185 8.15 6.72 -12.01
C VAL A 185 8.35 7.03 -10.53
N MET A 186 9.31 7.86 -10.18
CA MET A 186 9.60 8.19 -8.79
C MET A 186 8.44 8.95 -8.12
N GLY A 187 7.76 9.85 -8.84
CA GLY A 187 6.59 10.57 -8.35
C GLY A 187 5.41 9.64 -8.06
N HIS A 188 5.17 8.66 -8.92
CA HIS A 188 4.17 7.61 -8.71
C HIS A 188 4.46 6.80 -7.44
N GLU A 189 5.69 6.33 -7.26
CA GLU A 189 6.09 5.56 -6.09
C GLU A 189 6.00 6.38 -4.79
N ILE A 190 6.39 7.65 -4.84
CA ILE A 190 6.22 8.59 -3.72
C ILE A 190 4.72 8.78 -3.43
N GLY A 191 3.87 8.87 -4.46
CA GLY A 191 2.42 8.93 -4.32
C GLY A 191 1.84 7.78 -3.52
N HIS A 192 2.33 6.55 -3.74
CA HIS A 192 1.93 5.38 -2.94
C HIS A 192 2.28 5.53 -1.46
N ALA A 193 3.45 6.09 -1.14
CA ALA A 193 3.88 6.29 0.24
C ALA A 193 3.07 7.40 0.93
N LEU A 194 2.83 8.54 0.25
CA LEU A 194 2.04 9.66 0.76
C LEU A 194 0.57 9.29 1.01
N ALA A 195 -0.01 8.47 0.14
CA ALA A 195 -1.38 7.97 0.28
C ALA A 195 -1.50 6.78 1.25
N HIS A 196 -0.41 6.34 1.88
CA HIS A 196 -0.38 5.21 2.82
C HIS A 196 -0.91 3.88 2.24
N HIS A 197 -0.74 3.63 0.93
CA HIS A 197 -1.28 2.44 0.26
C HIS A 197 -0.74 1.14 0.86
N GLY A 198 0.50 1.13 1.35
CA GLY A 198 1.10 0.00 2.06
C GLY A 198 0.35 -0.34 3.35
N ALA A 199 0.06 0.67 4.18
CA ALA A 199 -0.67 0.51 5.44
C ALA A 199 -2.13 0.10 5.20
N GLU A 200 -2.79 0.67 4.20
CA GLU A 200 -4.13 0.28 3.81
C GLU A 200 -4.18 -1.19 3.38
N ARG A 201 -3.27 -1.63 2.52
CA ARG A 201 -3.18 -3.04 2.09
C ARG A 201 -2.97 -3.99 3.26
N MET A 202 -2.08 -3.66 4.19
CA MET A 202 -1.85 -4.46 5.39
C MET A 202 -3.09 -4.48 6.30
N SER A 203 -3.77 -3.36 6.47
CA SER A 203 -5.01 -3.26 7.25
C SER A 203 -6.14 -4.10 6.67
N GLN A 204 -6.30 -4.08 5.35
CA GLN A 204 -7.26 -4.91 4.63
C GLN A 204 -6.94 -6.41 4.79
N GLN A 205 -5.66 -6.78 4.68
CA GLN A 205 -5.23 -8.17 4.88
C GLN A 205 -5.52 -8.65 6.30
N GLN A 206 -5.32 -7.82 7.32
CA GLN A 206 -5.68 -8.15 8.71
C GLN A 206 -7.19 -8.42 8.86
N VAL A 207 -8.05 -7.56 8.32
CA VAL A 207 -9.49 -7.76 8.34
C VAL A 207 -9.89 -9.05 7.62
N MET A 208 -9.28 -9.34 6.49
CA MET A 208 -9.49 -10.57 5.74
C MET A 208 -9.10 -11.81 6.53
N GLN A 209 -7.95 -11.79 7.20
CA GLN A 209 -7.49 -12.90 8.05
C GLN A 209 -8.46 -13.15 9.21
N VAL A 210 -8.90 -12.10 9.90
CA VAL A 210 -9.91 -12.22 10.97
C VAL A 210 -11.22 -12.79 10.43
N GLY A 211 -11.68 -12.32 9.27
CA GLY A 211 -12.87 -12.86 8.59
C GLY A 211 -12.73 -14.34 8.26
N GLN A 212 -11.57 -14.75 7.74
CA GLN A 212 -11.28 -16.15 7.41
C GLN A 212 -11.32 -17.04 8.64
N VAL A 213 -10.72 -16.60 9.74
CA VAL A 213 -10.77 -17.34 11.03
C VAL A 213 -12.20 -17.45 11.55
N ALA A 214 -12.98 -16.36 11.51
CA ALA A 214 -14.37 -16.37 11.95
C ALA A 214 -15.24 -17.33 11.12
N VAL A 215 -15.08 -17.31 9.80
CA VAL A 215 -15.74 -18.27 8.89
C VAL A 215 -15.31 -19.70 9.21
N GLY A 216 -14.01 -19.96 9.39
CA GLY A 216 -13.48 -21.28 9.74
C GLY A 216 -14.07 -21.83 11.04
N MET A 217 -14.09 -20.99 12.10
CA MET A 217 -14.68 -21.39 13.40
C MET A 217 -16.18 -21.70 13.31
N SER A 218 -16.90 -21.05 12.42
CA SER A 218 -18.35 -21.28 12.25
C SER A 218 -18.70 -22.58 11.56
N MET A 219 -17.78 -23.13 10.79
CA MET A 219 -18.02 -24.35 9.98
C MET A 219 -18.08 -25.64 10.80
N GLY A 220 -17.40 -25.70 11.98
CA GLY A 220 -17.49 -26.79 12.97
C GLY A 220 -17.59 -28.19 12.37
N ASP A 221 -18.73 -28.85 12.57
CA ASP A 221 -19.00 -30.23 12.12
C ASP A 221 -19.63 -30.32 10.70
N MET A 222 -19.45 -29.27 9.86
CA MET A 222 -19.91 -29.33 8.45
C MET A 222 -19.11 -30.35 7.67
N ASP A 223 -19.74 -30.91 6.62
CA ASP A 223 -19.06 -31.79 5.69
C ASP A 223 -17.81 -31.14 5.08
N PRO A 224 -16.66 -31.84 4.99
CA PRO A 224 -15.42 -31.25 4.45
C PRO A 224 -15.54 -30.70 3.03
N SER A 225 -16.47 -31.17 2.21
CA SER A 225 -16.72 -30.67 0.87
C SER A 225 -17.40 -29.29 0.92
N GLN A 226 -18.36 -29.12 1.82
CA GLN A 226 -19.05 -27.85 2.07
C GLN A 226 -18.10 -26.81 2.68
N GLN A 227 -17.26 -27.21 3.64
CA GLN A 227 -16.23 -26.33 4.21
C GLN A 227 -15.30 -25.78 3.12
N ARG A 228 -14.80 -26.66 2.24
CA ARG A 228 -13.94 -26.25 1.11
C ARG A 228 -14.66 -25.30 0.16
N ALA A 229 -15.91 -25.55 -0.19
CA ALA A 229 -16.69 -24.68 -1.07
C ALA A 229 -16.88 -23.27 -0.48
N ILE A 230 -17.19 -23.17 0.82
CA ILE A 230 -17.32 -21.88 1.52
C ILE A 230 -16.00 -21.13 1.56
N MET A 231 -14.90 -21.81 1.91
CA MET A 231 -13.56 -21.20 1.94
C MET A 231 -13.09 -20.74 0.56
N GLN A 232 -13.40 -21.51 -0.48
CA GLN A 232 -13.13 -21.09 -1.87
C GLN A 232 -13.92 -19.86 -2.26
N ALA A 233 -15.23 -19.81 -1.96
CA ALA A 233 -16.07 -18.65 -2.24
C ALA A 233 -15.58 -17.40 -1.50
N PHE A 234 -15.20 -17.55 -0.23
CA PHE A 234 -14.60 -16.46 0.56
C PHE A 234 -13.29 -15.96 -0.07
N GLY A 235 -12.39 -16.90 -0.45
CA GLY A 235 -11.12 -16.55 -1.09
C GLY A 235 -11.30 -15.79 -2.41
N ILE A 236 -12.25 -16.21 -3.26
CA ILE A 236 -12.56 -15.52 -4.51
C ILE A 236 -13.11 -14.11 -4.25
N ALA A 237 -14.03 -13.95 -3.30
CA ALA A 237 -14.59 -12.66 -2.95
C ALA A 237 -13.52 -11.71 -2.37
N ALA A 238 -12.66 -12.24 -1.50
CA ALA A 238 -11.52 -11.53 -0.93
C ALA A 238 -10.56 -11.04 -2.02
N GLN A 239 -10.17 -11.93 -2.93
CA GLN A 239 -9.27 -11.59 -4.04
C GLN A 239 -9.88 -10.53 -4.97
N GLY A 240 -11.17 -10.63 -5.29
CA GLY A 240 -11.86 -9.62 -6.11
C GLY A 240 -11.88 -8.24 -5.46
N GLY A 241 -12.05 -8.18 -4.15
CA GLY A 241 -11.95 -6.94 -3.37
C GLY A 241 -10.54 -6.34 -3.45
N MET A 242 -9.51 -7.15 -3.20
CA MET A 242 -8.10 -6.71 -3.26
C MET A 242 -7.71 -6.16 -4.64
N LEU A 243 -8.17 -6.78 -5.73
CA LEU A 243 -7.91 -6.30 -7.09
C LEU A 243 -8.59 -4.95 -7.38
N LYS A 244 -9.77 -4.70 -6.83
CA LYS A 244 -10.44 -3.40 -6.97
C LYS A 244 -9.64 -2.31 -6.26
N PHE A 245 -9.26 -2.53 -5.01
CA PHE A 245 -8.45 -1.58 -4.24
C PHE A 245 -7.10 -1.30 -4.90
N SER A 246 -6.44 -2.33 -5.45
CA SER A 246 -5.19 -2.13 -6.19
C SER A 246 -5.34 -1.12 -7.32
N ARG A 247 -6.39 -1.19 -8.13
CA ARG A 247 -6.64 -0.22 -9.22
C ARG A 247 -6.95 1.19 -8.72
N GLU A 248 -7.63 1.31 -7.59
CA GLU A 248 -7.88 2.61 -6.96
C GLU A 248 -6.58 3.23 -6.46
N HIS A 249 -5.69 2.44 -5.88
CA HIS A 249 -4.36 2.87 -5.44
C HIS A 249 -3.50 3.36 -6.60
N GLU A 250 -3.45 2.61 -7.71
CA GLU A 250 -2.70 3.03 -8.90
C GLU A 250 -3.20 4.38 -9.43
N THR A 251 -4.53 4.51 -9.63
CA THR A 251 -5.12 5.79 -10.09
C THR A 251 -4.86 6.94 -9.12
N GLU A 252 -4.80 6.68 -7.82
CA GLU A 252 -4.50 7.69 -6.81
C GLU A 252 -3.02 8.07 -6.83
N ALA A 253 -2.12 7.09 -6.92
CA ALA A 253 -0.69 7.31 -7.06
C ALA A 253 -0.34 8.09 -8.33
N ASP A 254 -0.99 7.77 -9.45
CA ASP A 254 -0.84 8.53 -10.71
C ASP A 254 -1.20 10.01 -10.53
N LYS A 255 -2.34 10.30 -9.88
CA LYS A 255 -2.78 11.69 -9.66
C LYS A 255 -1.83 12.46 -8.75
N ILE A 256 -1.41 11.84 -7.65
CA ILE A 256 -0.46 12.44 -6.72
C ILE A 256 0.88 12.65 -7.43
N GLY A 257 1.36 11.63 -8.14
CA GLY A 257 2.60 11.69 -8.91
C GLY A 257 2.60 12.83 -9.91
N LEU A 258 1.51 13.01 -10.69
CA LEU A 258 1.37 14.11 -11.64
C LEU A 258 1.40 15.49 -10.97
N ASP A 259 0.76 15.64 -9.81
CA ASP A 259 0.81 16.90 -9.06
C ASP A 259 2.24 17.20 -8.56
N LEU A 260 2.93 16.17 -8.05
CA LEU A 260 4.33 16.28 -7.65
C LEU A 260 5.25 16.69 -8.81
N LEU A 261 5.05 16.13 -10.02
CA LEU A 261 5.82 16.47 -11.21
C LEU A 261 5.69 17.96 -11.57
N VAL A 262 4.45 18.46 -11.61
CA VAL A 262 4.18 19.87 -11.93
C VAL A 262 4.87 20.78 -10.92
N ARG A 263 4.76 20.52 -9.62
CA ARG A 263 5.39 21.31 -8.56
C ARG A 263 6.92 21.22 -8.59
N ALA A 264 7.44 20.04 -8.90
CA ALA A 264 8.88 19.82 -9.06
C ALA A 264 9.45 20.35 -10.39
N CYS A 265 8.62 20.99 -11.25
CA CYS A 265 8.98 21.50 -12.57
C CYS A 265 9.51 20.42 -13.52
N TYR A 266 8.93 19.21 -13.49
CA TYR A 266 9.09 18.17 -14.50
C TYR A 266 7.93 18.18 -15.49
N ASP A 267 8.11 17.61 -16.68
CA ASP A 267 7.07 17.58 -17.71
C ASP A 267 6.06 16.46 -17.46
N PRO A 268 4.81 16.76 -17.03
CA PRO A 268 3.81 15.74 -16.76
C PRO A 268 3.30 15.04 -18.03
N ARG A 269 3.63 15.53 -19.24
CA ARG A 269 3.23 14.94 -20.51
C ARG A 269 3.98 13.64 -20.80
N GLU A 270 5.09 13.40 -20.12
CA GLU A 270 5.83 12.13 -20.23
C GLU A 270 5.09 10.95 -19.54
N ALA A 271 4.15 11.21 -18.63
CA ALA A 271 3.43 10.15 -17.92
C ALA A 271 2.60 9.24 -18.85
N PRO A 272 1.80 9.72 -19.83
CA PRO A 272 1.03 8.87 -20.74
C PRO A 272 1.89 7.99 -21.66
N GLU A 273 3.16 8.32 -21.86
CA GLU A 273 4.07 7.54 -22.68
C GLU A 273 4.69 6.34 -21.97
N LEU A 274 4.62 6.34 -20.60
CA LEU A 274 5.17 5.30 -19.76
C LEU A 274 4.17 4.21 -19.38
N TRP A 275 2.86 4.48 -19.47
CA TRP A 275 1.74 3.58 -19.12
C TRP A 275 1.02 3.10 -20.36
#